data_88ad33ecbe92fb6b27096d4dc221f315
#
_entry.id   88ad33ecbe92fb6b27096d4dc221f315
#
_cell.length_a   1.000
_cell.length_b   1.000
_cell.length_c   1.000
_cell.angle_alpha   90.00
_cell.angle_beta   90.00
_cell.angle_gamma   90.00
#
_symmetry.space_group_name_H-M   'P 1'
#
loop_
_entity.id
_entity.type
_entity.pdbx_description
1 polymer ?
#
loop_
_entity_poly.entity_id
_entity_poly.type
_entity_poly.pdbx_seq_one_letter_code
_entity_poly.pdbx_strand_id
1 'polypeptide(L)'
;MIPYLDLNKINQRYQAQFRKAFETFMERGQMILGDSVKKFENDYAKYCGTKYCIGVGNGLDALRLIFEGYKIHGKLKDGDKVLICAHSYVATVLAVKQAGLVPVLLEVDPKTFNFDLDALNAVNDPDIKALLPTHLYGDVSPMEAIWVLAQERGWLVIEDAAQAHGAVGIHGRRAGNLAHAAAFSFYPTKNLGALGDGGTVTTNDPELAQCIAYLRNYGSGQKYYNKYIGFNSRLDELQAAFLAIKLKDLDRDNARRIAIAQGYHDQVHNAKIVLPRPNFDG
;
A
#
# COMPACT_ATOMS: atom_id res chain seq x y z
N MET A 1 -32.17 2.25 -5.49
CA MET A 1 -30.90 2.42 -6.22
C MET A 1 -29.91 1.38 -5.69
N ILE A 2 -29.23 0.65 -6.55
CA ILE A 2 -28.19 -0.30 -6.13
C ILE A 2 -26.88 0.48 -6.03
N PRO A 3 -26.25 0.61 -4.83
CA PRO A 3 -24.99 1.33 -4.70
C PRO A 3 -23.86 0.53 -5.37
N TYR A 4 -22.87 1.24 -5.90
CA TYR A 4 -21.65 0.63 -6.45
C TYR A 4 -20.90 -0.19 -5.37
N LEU A 5 -20.79 0.36 -4.17
CA LEU A 5 -20.24 -0.30 -2.98
C LEU A 5 -21.06 0.14 -1.75
N ASP A 6 -21.62 -0.85 -1.04
CA ASP A 6 -22.38 -0.62 0.18
C ASP A 6 -21.51 -0.86 1.42
N LEU A 7 -20.85 0.20 1.89
CA LEU A 7 -19.98 0.15 3.07
C LEU A 7 -20.75 -0.22 4.35
N ASN A 8 -22.03 0.16 4.45
CA ASN A 8 -22.86 -0.20 5.59
C ASN A 8 -23.01 -1.72 5.65
N LYS A 9 -23.46 -2.33 4.54
CA LYS A 9 -23.65 -3.79 4.43
C LYS A 9 -22.34 -4.56 4.69
N ILE A 10 -21.20 -4.05 4.20
CA ILE A 10 -19.90 -4.68 4.43
C ILE A 10 -19.54 -4.66 5.93
N ASN A 11 -19.75 -3.54 6.60
CA ASN A 11 -19.33 -3.36 7.99
C ASN A 11 -20.35 -3.91 9.01
N GLN A 12 -21.62 -4.03 8.62
CA GLN A 12 -22.69 -4.52 9.49
C GLN A 12 -22.38 -5.90 10.09
N ARG A 13 -21.71 -6.78 9.36
CA ARG A 13 -21.31 -8.13 9.83
C ARG A 13 -20.30 -8.09 11.00
N TYR A 14 -19.61 -6.96 11.20
CA TYR A 14 -18.64 -6.75 12.29
C TYR A 14 -19.19 -5.89 13.44
N GLN A 15 -20.43 -5.44 13.37
CA GLN A 15 -20.98 -4.42 14.27
C GLN A 15 -20.81 -4.77 15.76
N ALA A 16 -21.07 -6.02 16.16
CA ALA A 16 -20.89 -6.44 17.55
C ALA A 16 -19.44 -6.40 18.00
N GLN A 17 -18.52 -6.83 17.13
CA GLN A 17 -17.09 -6.83 17.40
C GLN A 17 -16.54 -5.41 17.45
N PHE A 18 -17.01 -4.50 16.57
CA PHE A 18 -16.64 -3.09 16.57
C PHE A 18 -17.09 -2.38 17.85
N ARG A 19 -18.32 -2.63 18.31
CA ARG A 19 -18.80 -2.08 19.59
C ARG A 19 -17.93 -2.50 20.75
N LYS A 20 -17.61 -3.80 20.87
CA LYS A 20 -16.72 -4.31 21.90
C LYS A 20 -15.31 -3.72 21.82
N ALA A 21 -14.76 -3.56 20.60
CA ALA A 21 -13.45 -2.92 20.40
C ALA A 21 -13.47 -1.44 20.82
N PHE A 22 -14.55 -0.72 20.54
CA PHE A 22 -14.74 0.66 20.96
C PHE A 22 -14.83 0.78 22.50
N GLU A 23 -15.60 -0.08 23.17
CA GLU A 23 -15.69 -0.13 24.63
C GLU A 23 -14.30 -0.35 25.24
N THR A 24 -13.56 -1.37 24.76
CA THR A 24 -12.19 -1.65 25.22
C THR A 24 -11.24 -0.48 24.98
N PHE A 25 -11.37 0.22 23.84
CA PHE A 25 -10.58 1.42 23.54
C PHE A 25 -10.85 2.54 24.57
N MET A 26 -12.12 2.78 24.92
CA MET A 26 -12.50 3.80 25.90
C MET A 26 -11.98 3.43 27.31
N GLU A 27 -12.10 2.16 27.70
CA GLU A 27 -11.62 1.69 29.02
C GLU A 27 -10.11 1.82 29.17
N ARG A 28 -9.34 1.54 28.11
CA ARG A 28 -7.86 1.60 28.16
C ARG A 28 -7.30 3.02 28.15
N GLY A 29 -8.01 3.98 27.55
CA GLY A 29 -7.55 5.37 27.46
C GLY A 29 -6.29 5.58 26.62
N GLN A 30 -5.79 4.58 25.93
CA GLN A 30 -4.66 4.70 24.99
C GLN A 30 -5.19 5.11 23.62
N MET A 31 -5.05 6.38 23.26
CA MET A 31 -5.66 6.92 22.04
C MET A 31 -4.72 6.91 20.83
N ILE A 32 -3.41 6.94 21.06
CA ILE A 32 -2.38 7.08 20.01
C ILE A 32 -1.23 6.10 20.28
N LEU A 33 -0.80 5.36 19.24
CA LEU A 33 0.35 4.45 19.25
C LEU A 33 0.33 3.43 20.40
N GLY A 34 -0.86 2.92 20.73
CA GLY A 34 -1.08 1.95 21.78
C GLY A 34 -0.94 0.50 21.32
N ASP A 35 -1.60 -0.39 22.07
CA ASP A 35 -1.46 -1.84 21.87
C ASP A 35 -2.22 -2.36 20.65
N SER A 36 -3.33 -1.70 20.24
CA SER A 36 -4.06 -2.11 19.03
C SER A 36 -3.25 -1.82 17.78
N VAL A 37 -2.55 -0.68 17.72
CA VAL A 37 -1.63 -0.35 16.63
C VAL A 37 -0.51 -1.38 16.56
N LYS A 38 0.19 -1.65 17.68
CA LYS A 38 1.28 -2.64 17.73
C LYS A 38 0.80 -4.03 17.29
N LYS A 39 -0.37 -4.44 17.79
CA LYS A 39 -0.95 -5.74 17.43
C LYS A 39 -1.28 -5.80 15.95
N PHE A 40 -1.93 -4.78 15.39
CA PHE A 40 -2.27 -4.73 13.98
C PHE A 40 -1.02 -4.72 13.10
N GLU A 41 0.00 -3.93 13.44
CA GLU A 41 1.29 -3.89 12.74
C GLU A 41 1.94 -5.29 12.69
N ASN A 42 1.98 -5.99 13.82
CA ASN A 42 2.51 -7.35 13.87
C ASN A 42 1.68 -8.35 13.05
N ASP A 43 0.36 -8.29 13.14
CA ASP A 43 -0.53 -9.19 12.41
C ASP A 43 -0.45 -8.94 10.90
N TYR A 44 -0.38 -7.66 10.48
CA TYR A 44 -0.30 -7.30 9.07
C TYR A 44 1.07 -7.60 8.46
N ALA A 45 2.17 -7.39 9.21
CA ALA A 45 3.51 -7.82 8.79
C ALA A 45 3.54 -9.33 8.52
N LYS A 46 2.98 -10.14 9.44
CA LYS A 46 2.86 -11.60 9.26
C LYS A 46 2.00 -11.95 8.04
N TYR A 47 0.90 -11.22 7.85
CA TYR A 47 0.00 -11.45 6.72
C TYR A 47 0.69 -11.19 5.37
N CYS A 48 1.47 -10.13 5.25
CA CYS A 48 2.26 -9.83 4.05
C CYS A 48 3.53 -10.69 3.94
N GLY A 49 3.98 -11.31 5.04
CA GLY A 49 5.24 -12.07 5.09
C GLY A 49 6.48 -11.17 5.21
N THR A 50 6.32 -9.95 5.74
CA THR A 50 7.42 -9.00 5.99
C THR A 50 7.85 -9.00 7.45
N LYS A 51 9.05 -8.45 7.72
CA LYS A 51 9.55 -8.32 9.09
C LYS A 51 8.89 -7.15 9.84
N TYR A 52 8.55 -6.07 9.12
CA TYR A 52 8.06 -4.83 9.70
C TYR A 52 6.83 -4.33 8.98
N CYS A 53 5.91 -3.77 9.76
CA CYS A 53 4.75 -3.02 9.31
C CYS A 53 4.61 -1.79 10.22
N ILE A 54 4.46 -0.61 9.64
CA ILE A 54 4.40 0.66 10.37
C ILE A 54 3.11 1.39 9.98
N GLY A 55 2.16 1.50 10.89
CA GLY A 55 0.89 2.17 10.70
C GLY A 55 1.04 3.69 10.61
N VAL A 56 0.44 4.29 9.59
CA VAL A 56 0.49 5.72 9.29
C VAL A 56 -0.91 6.27 9.00
N GLY A 57 -1.05 7.58 8.85
CA GLY A 57 -2.36 8.24 8.71
C GLY A 57 -3.13 7.87 7.43
N ASN A 58 -2.45 7.58 6.34
CA ASN A 58 -3.07 7.23 5.06
C ASN A 58 -2.03 6.67 4.07
N GLY A 59 -2.49 6.20 2.90
CA GLY A 59 -1.62 5.60 1.89
C GLY A 59 -0.68 6.59 1.19
N LEU A 60 -1.09 7.85 1.01
CA LEU A 60 -0.23 8.90 0.46
C LEU A 60 0.95 9.16 1.38
N ASP A 61 0.69 9.30 2.68
CA ASP A 61 1.74 9.46 3.69
C ASP A 61 2.63 8.22 3.77
N ALA A 62 2.10 7.01 3.59
CA ALA A 62 2.91 5.80 3.54
C ALA A 62 3.99 5.89 2.45
N LEU A 63 3.61 6.26 1.21
CA LEU A 63 4.55 6.47 0.11
C LEU A 63 5.54 7.60 0.42
N ARG A 64 5.03 8.76 0.85
CA ARG A 64 5.88 9.91 1.19
C ARG A 64 6.93 9.56 2.25
N LEU A 65 6.52 8.87 3.32
CA LEU A 65 7.41 8.51 4.41
C LEU A 65 8.49 7.49 3.99
N ILE A 66 8.19 6.60 3.03
CA ILE A 66 9.20 5.72 2.42
C ILE A 66 10.26 6.56 1.70
N PHE A 67 9.85 7.52 0.88
CA PHE A 67 10.78 8.40 0.16
C PHE A 67 11.62 9.25 1.10
N GLU A 68 11.00 9.86 2.12
CA GLU A 68 11.73 10.64 3.13
C GLU A 68 12.71 9.76 3.92
N GLY A 69 12.35 8.53 4.26
CA GLY A 69 13.25 7.59 4.90
C GLY A 69 14.47 7.26 4.02
N TYR A 70 14.27 7.03 2.72
CA TYR A 70 15.39 6.80 1.80
C TYR A 70 16.24 8.04 1.56
N LYS A 71 15.68 9.25 1.62
CA LYS A 71 16.44 10.50 1.59
C LYS A 71 17.34 10.64 2.83
N ILE A 72 16.80 10.34 4.02
CA ILE A 72 17.57 10.35 5.28
C ILE A 72 18.73 9.35 5.23
N HIS A 73 18.53 8.20 4.59
CA HIS A 73 19.58 7.19 4.42
C HIS A 73 20.52 7.47 3.24
N GLY A 74 20.40 8.61 2.55
CA GLY A 74 21.24 8.98 1.43
C GLY A 74 21.07 8.15 0.16
N LYS A 75 19.99 7.34 0.08
CA LYS A 75 19.66 6.57 -1.13
C LYS A 75 18.89 7.38 -2.17
N LEU A 76 18.24 8.47 -1.75
CA LEU A 76 17.57 9.46 -2.59
C LEU A 76 17.97 10.87 -2.13
N LYS A 77 17.77 11.85 -3.00
CA LYS A 77 17.90 13.29 -2.70
C LYS A 77 16.83 14.08 -3.43
N ASP A 78 16.61 15.33 -3.02
CA ASP A 78 15.67 16.23 -3.70
C ASP A 78 16.04 16.37 -5.18
N GLY A 79 15.02 16.30 -6.04
CA GLY A 79 15.17 16.36 -7.49
C GLY A 79 15.43 15.02 -8.17
N ASP A 80 15.73 13.94 -7.45
CA ASP A 80 15.82 12.62 -8.05
C ASP A 80 14.48 12.22 -8.70
N LYS A 81 14.55 11.50 -9.83
CA LYS A 81 13.38 11.10 -10.59
C LYS A 81 12.87 9.73 -10.16
N VAL A 82 11.54 9.60 -10.14
CA VAL A 82 10.82 8.35 -9.82
C VAL A 82 9.93 8.00 -10.99
N LEU A 83 10.11 6.82 -11.57
CA LEU A 83 9.22 6.28 -12.60
C LEU A 83 7.91 5.78 -11.97
N ILE A 84 6.80 6.22 -12.55
CA ILE A 84 5.43 5.89 -12.10
C ILE A 84 4.61 5.46 -13.32
N CYS A 85 3.71 4.49 -13.16
CA CYS A 85 2.72 4.19 -14.19
C CYS A 85 1.82 5.40 -14.43
N ALA A 86 1.63 5.80 -15.70
CA ALA A 86 0.77 6.93 -16.06
C ALA A 86 -0.70 6.67 -15.65
N HIS A 87 -1.13 5.42 -15.65
CA HIS A 87 -2.45 5.00 -15.17
C HIS A 87 -2.37 4.61 -13.68
N SER A 88 -2.31 5.62 -12.81
CA SER A 88 -2.28 5.46 -11.35
C SER A 88 -3.23 6.47 -10.69
N TYR A 89 -3.49 6.27 -9.39
CA TYR A 89 -4.23 7.26 -8.62
C TYR A 89 -3.35 8.48 -8.33
N VAL A 90 -3.94 9.67 -8.30
CA VAL A 90 -3.22 10.94 -8.12
C VAL A 90 -2.35 10.97 -6.86
N ALA A 91 -2.71 10.24 -5.82
CA ALA A 91 -1.93 10.16 -4.58
C ALA A 91 -0.49 9.64 -4.81
N THR A 92 -0.30 8.72 -5.75
CA THR A 92 1.02 8.19 -6.13
C THR A 92 1.94 9.31 -6.62
N VAL A 93 1.43 10.17 -7.52
CA VAL A 93 2.16 11.34 -8.05
C VAL A 93 2.40 12.37 -6.95
N LEU A 94 1.37 12.67 -6.14
CA LEU A 94 1.45 13.65 -5.07
C LEU A 94 2.48 13.25 -4.00
N ALA A 95 2.57 11.97 -3.65
CA ALA A 95 3.54 11.49 -2.67
C ALA A 95 4.99 11.74 -3.12
N VAL A 96 5.30 11.48 -4.39
CA VAL A 96 6.61 11.77 -4.99
C VAL A 96 6.90 13.28 -4.97
N LYS A 97 5.93 14.09 -5.40
CA LYS A 97 6.08 15.57 -5.40
C LYS A 97 6.27 16.14 -4.00
N GLN A 98 5.48 15.66 -3.02
CA GLN A 98 5.58 16.14 -1.64
C GLN A 98 6.87 15.70 -0.94
N ALA A 99 7.52 14.63 -1.41
CA ALA A 99 8.84 14.22 -0.96
C ALA A 99 10.00 15.00 -1.64
N GLY A 100 9.71 16.01 -2.47
CA GLY A 100 10.72 16.79 -3.18
C GLY A 100 11.34 16.07 -4.39
N LEU A 101 10.74 14.95 -4.81
CA LEU A 101 11.18 14.14 -5.94
C LEU A 101 10.42 14.52 -7.22
N VAL A 102 10.90 14.06 -8.37
CA VAL A 102 10.32 14.36 -9.68
C VAL A 102 9.62 13.12 -10.23
N PRO A 103 8.28 13.11 -10.35
CA PRO A 103 7.58 12.00 -10.99
C PRO A 103 7.81 12.01 -12.50
N VAL A 104 8.17 10.87 -13.05
CA VAL A 104 8.28 10.62 -14.49
C VAL A 104 7.23 9.58 -14.85
N LEU A 105 6.25 9.97 -15.64
CA LEU A 105 5.16 9.10 -16.05
C LEU A 105 5.59 8.25 -17.24
N LEU A 106 5.38 6.96 -17.15
CA LEU A 106 5.58 6.01 -18.22
C LEU A 106 4.24 5.38 -18.60
N GLU A 107 3.99 5.26 -19.90
CA GLU A 107 2.79 4.62 -20.41
C GLU A 107 2.66 3.17 -19.91
N VAL A 108 1.44 2.69 -19.86
CA VAL A 108 1.11 1.35 -19.40
C VAL A 108 0.76 0.45 -20.58
N ASP A 109 0.96 -0.84 -20.42
CA ASP A 109 0.36 -1.84 -21.29
C ASP A 109 -1.18 -1.73 -21.19
N PRO A 110 -1.89 -1.45 -22.31
CA PRO A 110 -3.33 -1.25 -22.29
C PRO A 110 -4.14 -2.51 -21.92
N LYS A 111 -3.51 -3.66 -21.87
CA LYS A 111 -4.16 -4.94 -21.51
C LYS A 111 -4.09 -5.22 -20.01
N THR A 112 -2.99 -4.81 -19.36
CA THR A 112 -2.73 -5.11 -17.95
C THR A 112 -2.81 -3.88 -17.05
N PHE A 113 -2.73 -2.67 -17.62
CA PHE A 113 -2.61 -1.39 -16.92
C PHE A 113 -1.35 -1.28 -16.02
N ASN A 114 -0.43 -2.21 -16.15
CA ASN A 114 0.89 -2.18 -15.53
C ASN A 114 1.92 -1.51 -16.44
N PHE A 115 3.16 -1.35 -15.98
CA PHE A 115 4.24 -0.85 -16.84
C PHE A 115 4.32 -1.63 -18.14
N ASP A 116 4.36 -0.91 -19.26
CA ASP A 116 4.85 -1.49 -20.52
C ASP A 116 6.33 -1.80 -20.36
N LEU A 117 6.68 -3.10 -20.40
CA LEU A 117 8.05 -3.56 -20.14
C LEU A 117 9.03 -3.13 -21.23
N ASP A 118 8.59 -3.01 -22.49
CA ASP A 118 9.44 -2.54 -23.58
C ASP A 118 9.75 -1.06 -23.41
N ALA A 119 8.74 -0.25 -23.08
CA ALA A 119 8.92 1.15 -22.75
C ALA A 119 9.81 1.32 -21.52
N LEU A 120 9.63 0.49 -20.48
CA LEU A 120 10.45 0.53 -19.27
C LEU A 120 11.93 0.20 -19.55
N ASN A 121 12.18 -0.82 -20.36
CA ASN A 121 13.54 -1.20 -20.77
C ASN A 121 14.22 -0.12 -21.62
N ALA A 122 13.46 0.61 -22.42
CA ALA A 122 13.99 1.70 -23.27
C ALA A 122 14.34 2.98 -22.50
N VAL A 123 13.93 3.10 -21.23
CA VAL A 123 14.27 4.25 -20.40
C VAL A 123 15.78 4.37 -20.23
N ASN A 124 16.34 5.52 -20.62
CA ASN A 124 17.77 5.82 -20.48
C ASN A 124 17.94 7.23 -19.90
N ASP A 125 17.55 7.39 -18.65
CA ASP A 125 17.66 8.64 -17.91
C ASP A 125 18.44 8.40 -16.61
N PRO A 126 19.67 8.93 -16.47
CA PRO A 126 20.55 8.68 -15.32
C PRO A 126 20.04 9.29 -14.00
N ASP A 127 19.08 10.23 -14.09
CA ASP A 127 18.50 10.87 -12.90
C ASP A 127 17.42 10.02 -12.25
N ILE A 128 16.95 8.96 -12.92
CA ILE A 128 16.01 8.02 -12.33
C ILE A 128 16.70 7.21 -11.25
N LYS A 129 16.12 7.20 -10.06
CA LYS A 129 16.65 6.52 -8.88
C LYS A 129 15.66 5.51 -8.28
N ALA A 130 14.38 5.59 -8.65
CA ALA A 130 13.38 4.69 -8.13
C ALA A 130 12.28 4.36 -9.14
N LEU A 131 11.68 3.18 -8.97
CA LEU A 131 10.46 2.71 -9.62
C LEU A 131 9.35 2.62 -8.58
N LEU A 132 8.16 3.06 -8.95
CA LEU A 132 6.96 2.97 -8.14
C LEU A 132 5.86 2.22 -8.92
N PRO A 133 5.95 0.88 -9.05
CA PRO A 133 4.88 0.08 -9.61
C PRO A 133 3.62 0.18 -8.75
N THR A 134 2.47 0.32 -9.42
CA THR A 134 1.16 0.31 -8.78
C THR A 134 0.47 -1.00 -9.09
N HIS A 135 0.07 -1.74 -8.07
CA HIS A 135 -0.70 -2.97 -8.20
C HIS A 135 -2.19 -2.64 -8.35
N LEU A 136 -2.52 -2.06 -9.50
CA LEU A 136 -3.84 -1.49 -9.77
C LEU A 136 -4.90 -2.59 -9.80
N TYR A 137 -6.04 -2.34 -9.14
CA TYR A 137 -7.17 -3.29 -9.02
C TYR A 137 -6.83 -4.62 -8.33
N GLY A 138 -5.65 -4.72 -7.71
CA GLY A 138 -5.17 -5.97 -7.11
C GLY A 138 -4.39 -6.86 -8.06
N ASP A 139 -4.20 -6.44 -9.32
CA ASP A 139 -3.31 -7.11 -10.27
C ASP A 139 -1.85 -6.72 -9.96
N VAL A 140 -1.05 -7.73 -9.61
CA VAL A 140 0.35 -7.53 -9.25
C VAL A 140 1.14 -7.18 -10.50
N SER A 141 1.85 -6.05 -10.46
CA SER A 141 2.79 -5.63 -11.52
C SER A 141 3.80 -6.74 -11.82
N PRO A 142 4.41 -6.78 -13.01
CA PRO A 142 5.37 -7.81 -13.42
C PRO A 142 6.70 -7.66 -12.64
N MET A 143 6.63 -7.91 -11.32
CA MET A 143 7.67 -7.59 -10.34
C MET A 143 8.99 -8.30 -10.61
N GLU A 144 8.98 -9.48 -11.23
CA GLU A 144 10.22 -10.19 -11.56
C GLU A 144 11.04 -9.41 -12.59
N ALA A 145 10.41 -9.02 -13.69
CA ALA A 145 11.07 -8.22 -14.74
C ALA A 145 11.48 -6.83 -14.20
N ILE A 146 10.60 -6.19 -13.42
CA ILE A 146 10.89 -4.92 -12.76
C ILE A 146 12.08 -5.04 -11.83
N TRP A 147 12.17 -6.12 -11.05
CA TRP A 147 13.25 -6.34 -10.10
C TRP A 147 14.60 -6.54 -10.80
N VAL A 148 14.65 -7.37 -11.85
CA VAL A 148 15.86 -7.61 -12.64
C VAL A 148 16.39 -6.28 -13.20
N LEU A 149 15.53 -5.52 -13.87
CA LEU A 149 15.92 -4.23 -14.45
C LEU A 149 16.36 -3.23 -13.38
N ALA A 150 15.66 -3.17 -12.24
CA ALA A 150 16.01 -2.27 -11.15
C ALA A 150 17.38 -2.60 -10.55
N GLN A 151 17.73 -3.89 -10.43
CA GLN A 151 19.05 -4.32 -9.96
C GLN A 151 20.15 -3.91 -10.95
N GLU A 152 19.95 -4.09 -12.24
CA GLU A 152 20.90 -3.69 -13.30
C GLU A 152 21.16 -2.17 -13.31
N ARG A 153 20.11 -1.39 -13.01
CA ARG A 153 20.14 0.08 -13.04
C ARG A 153 20.46 0.73 -11.69
N GLY A 154 20.51 -0.04 -10.62
CA GLY A 154 20.69 0.46 -9.26
C GLY A 154 19.49 1.27 -8.74
N TRP A 155 18.26 0.97 -9.20
CA TRP A 155 17.05 1.67 -8.81
C TRP A 155 16.40 1.06 -7.57
N LEU A 156 15.84 1.90 -6.72
CA LEU A 156 14.93 1.47 -5.66
C LEU A 156 13.59 1.04 -6.28
N VAL A 157 12.98 0.00 -5.72
CA VAL A 157 11.60 -0.39 -6.08
C VAL A 157 10.71 -0.24 -4.86
N ILE A 158 9.63 0.51 -4.98
CA ILE A 158 8.63 0.74 -3.94
C ILE A 158 7.27 0.32 -4.50
N GLU A 159 6.53 -0.53 -3.80
CA GLU A 159 5.19 -0.94 -4.22
C GLU A 159 4.16 0.11 -3.78
N ASP A 160 3.35 0.62 -4.72
CA ASP A 160 2.03 1.18 -4.38
C ASP A 160 1.04 0.00 -4.36
N ALA A 161 0.82 -0.55 -3.18
CA ALA A 161 -0.05 -1.68 -2.94
C ALA A 161 -1.42 -1.27 -2.37
N ALA A 162 -1.81 0.00 -2.52
CA ALA A 162 -3.04 0.56 -1.96
C ALA A 162 -4.33 -0.16 -2.41
N GLN A 163 -4.29 -0.96 -3.47
CA GLN A 163 -5.41 -1.75 -3.99
C GLN A 163 -5.14 -3.27 -3.99
N ALA A 164 -4.02 -3.71 -3.40
CA ALA A 164 -3.53 -5.08 -3.54
C ALA A 164 -3.41 -5.84 -2.21
N HIS A 165 -4.31 -5.55 -1.26
CA HIS A 165 -4.33 -6.24 0.03
C HIS A 165 -4.61 -7.73 -0.15
N GLY A 166 -3.57 -8.56 0.04
CA GLY A 166 -3.65 -10.00 -0.10
C GLY A 166 -3.42 -10.53 -1.50
N ALA A 167 -3.17 -9.67 -2.49
CA ALA A 167 -2.77 -10.10 -3.82
C ALA A 167 -1.46 -10.89 -3.76
N VAL A 168 -1.36 -11.94 -4.56
CA VAL A 168 -0.22 -12.87 -4.57
C VAL A 168 0.53 -12.71 -5.88
N GLY A 169 1.80 -12.41 -5.76
CA GLY A 169 2.70 -12.34 -6.90
C GLY A 169 3.45 -13.65 -7.12
N ILE A 170 4.51 -13.58 -7.92
CA ILE A 170 5.35 -14.72 -8.27
C ILE A 170 5.95 -15.37 -7.00
N HIS A 171 6.07 -16.68 -7.04
CA HIS A 171 6.57 -17.51 -5.94
C HIS A 171 5.71 -17.47 -4.66
N GLY A 172 4.42 -17.13 -4.79
CA GLY A 172 3.49 -17.12 -3.65
C GLY A 172 3.74 -16.01 -2.63
N ARG A 173 4.58 -15.02 -2.94
CA ARG A 173 4.77 -13.85 -2.08
C ARG A 173 3.63 -12.85 -2.26
N ARG A 174 3.15 -12.28 -1.18
CA ARG A 174 2.08 -11.28 -1.22
C ARG A 174 2.63 -9.90 -1.57
N ALA A 175 1.78 -9.08 -2.20
CA ALA A 175 1.99 -7.64 -2.31
C ALA A 175 2.33 -7.08 -0.93
N GLY A 176 3.28 -6.16 -0.88
CA GLY A 176 3.88 -5.69 0.37
C GLY A 176 5.20 -6.35 0.72
N ASN A 177 5.56 -7.45 0.02
CA ASN A 177 6.82 -8.19 0.20
C ASN A 177 7.49 -8.53 -1.14
N LEU A 178 7.24 -7.74 -2.16
CA LEU A 178 7.78 -7.97 -3.51
C LEU A 178 8.91 -7.01 -3.87
N ALA A 179 9.11 -5.94 -3.08
CA ALA A 179 10.10 -4.89 -3.31
C ALA A 179 10.86 -4.50 -2.03
N HIS A 180 11.58 -3.36 -2.05
CA HIS A 180 12.32 -2.85 -0.89
C HIS A 180 11.38 -2.36 0.22
N ALA A 181 10.26 -1.75 -0.15
CA ALA A 181 9.19 -1.32 0.74
C ALA A 181 7.88 -1.23 -0.04
N ALA A 182 6.76 -1.26 0.67
CA ALA A 182 5.43 -1.08 0.09
C ALA A 182 4.56 -0.15 0.94
N ALA A 183 3.66 0.55 0.27
CA ALA A 183 2.66 1.41 0.88
C ALA A 183 1.25 0.87 0.66
N PHE A 184 0.45 0.85 1.72
CA PHE A 184 -0.96 0.47 1.70
C PHE A 184 -1.84 1.61 2.17
N SER A 185 -3.05 1.66 1.63
CA SER A 185 -4.12 2.56 2.07
C SER A 185 -5.24 1.74 2.70
N PHE A 186 -5.72 2.15 3.86
CA PHE A 186 -6.91 1.58 4.48
C PHE A 186 -8.12 2.50 4.33
N TYR A 187 -8.16 3.34 3.28
CA TYR A 187 -9.36 4.11 2.95
C TYR A 187 -10.59 3.18 2.90
N PRO A 188 -11.77 3.61 3.36
CA PRO A 188 -12.92 2.71 3.62
C PRO A 188 -13.32 1.78 2.48
N THR A 189 -13.12 2.19 1.22
CA THR A 189 -13.48 1.38 0.04
C THR A 189 -12.43 0.34 -0.35
N LYS A 190 -11.26 0.33 0.29
CA LYS A 190 -10.19 -0.65 0.03
C LYS A 190 -10.59 -2.04 0.49
N ASN A 191 -9.93 -3.07 -0.06
CA ASN A 191 -10.19 -4.47 0.31
C ASN A 191 -10.13 -4.69 1.83
N LEU A 192 -9.13 -4.11 2.47
CA LEU A 192 -9.06 -3.93 3.91
C LEU A 192 -9.26 -2.44 4.23
N GLY A 193 -10.50 -2.02 4.41
CA GLY A 193 -10.84 -0.62 4.69
C GLY A 193 -11.13 -0.37 6.17
N ALA A 194 -10.59 0.72 6.71
CA ALA A 194 -10.89 1.25 8.03
C ALA A 194 -12.29 1.89 8.08
N LEU A 195 -12.69 2.42 9.22
CA LEU A 195 -13.88 3.28 9.37
C LEU A 195 -13.50 4.77 9.34
N GLY A 196 -12.46 5.11 8.63
CA GLY A 196 -11.87 6.43 8.45
C GLY A 196 -10.59 6.30 7.63
N ASP A 197 -9.68 7.25 7.75
CA ASP A 197 -8.39 7.14 7.10
C ASP A 197 -7.44 6.18 7.84
N GLY A 198 -6.49 5.64 7.09
CA GLY A 198 -5.43 4.79 7.58
C GLY A 198 -4.51 4.35 6.44
N GLY A 199 -3.32 3.95 6.81
CA GLY A 199 -2.33 3.39 5.89
C GLY A 199 -1.24 2.66 6.64
N THR A 200 -0.36 2.02 5.91
CA THR A 200 0.82 1.37 6.50
C THR A 200 1.94 1.24 5.48
N VAL A 201 3.15 1.19 5.99
CA VAL A 201 4.34 0.78 5.26
C VAL A 201 4.72 -0.62 5.68
N THR A 202 5.07 -1.48 4.73
CA THR A 202 5.72 -2.77 4.99
C THR A 202 7.12 -2.82 4.41
N THR A 203 8.06 -3.44 5.11
CA THR A 203 9.45 -3.58 4.66
C THR A 203 10.18 -4.70 5.42
N ASN A 204 11.29 -5.17 4.87
CA ASN A 204 12.23 -6.07 5.55
C ASN A 204 13.49 -5.33 6.05
N ASP A 205 13.62 -4.04 5.75
CA ASP A 205 14.74 -3.19 6.14
C ASP A 205 14.47 -2.61 7.56
N PRO A 206 15.26 -3.00 8.59
CA PRO A 206 15.06 -2.52 9.95
C PRO A 206 15.38 -1.03 10.11
N GLU A 207 16.32 -0.51 9.35
CA GLU A 207 16.70 0.91 9.45
C GLU A 207 15.61 1.80 8.87
N LEU A 208 15.05 1.41 7.70
CA LEU A 208 13.91 2.12 7.11
C LEU A 208 12.69 2.04 8.03
N ALA A 209 12.38 0.87 8.58
CA ALA A 209 11.25 0.69 9.49
C ALA A 209 11.36 1.61 10.72
N GLN A 210 12.53 1.67 11.34
CA GLN A 210 12.79 2.54 12.49
C GLN A 210 12.72 4.02 12.11
N CYS A 211 13.29 4.39 10.96
CA CYS A 211 13.23 5.76 10.44
C CYS A 211 11.78 6.21 10.24
N ILE A 212 10.94 5.40 9.58
CA ILE A 212 9.52 5.70 9.35
C ILE A 212 8.76 5.77 10.67
N ALA A 213 9.05 4.88 11.63
CA ALA A 213 8.42 4.93 12.95
C ALA A 213 8.71 6.26 13.70
N TYR A 214 9.87 6.85 13.49
CA TYR A 214 10.19 8.20 14.01
C TYR A 214 9.49 9.27 13.19
N LEU A 215 9.61 9.22 11.85
CA LEU A 215 9.05 10.23 10.95
C LEU A 215 7.54 10.40 11.15
N ARG A 216 6.78 9.31 11.32
CA ARG A 216 5.32 9.38 11.52
C ARG A 216 4.90 10.12 12.79
N ASN A 217 5.83 10.29 13.73
CA ASN A 217 5.59 10.91 15.05
C ASN A 217 6.57 12.06 15.30
N TYR A 218 6.53 13.08 14.44
CA TYR A 218 7.34 14.31 14.54
C TYR A 218 8.86 14.07 14.53
N GLY A 219 9.32 12.94 13.99
CA GLY A 219 10.73 12.55 14.01
C GLY A 219 11.23 12.09 15.37
N SER A 220 10.33 11.82 16.31
CA SER A 220 10.64 11.50 17.70
C SER A 220 10.65 10.00 17.94
N GLY A 221 11.76 9.49 18.44
CA GLY A 221 11.87 8.15 19.01
C GLY A 221 11.76 8.11 20.53
N GLN A 222 12.00 9.25 21.18
CA GLN A 222 11.89 9.44 22.61
C GLN A 222 11.19 10.77 22.90
N LYS A 223 10.35 10.80 23.96
CA LYS A 223 9.59 12.00 24.33
C LYS A 223 10.51 13.22 24.44
N TYR A 224 10.13 14.31 23.76
CA TYR A 224 10.86 15.59 23.67
C TYR A 224 12.21 15.56 22.92
N TYR A 225 12.57 14.46 22.28
CA TYR A 225 13.76 14.38 21.46
C TYR A 225 13.43 14.00 20.02
N ASN A 226 13.53 14.97 19.10
CA ASN A 226 13.23 14.82 17.68
C ASN A 226 14.55 14.63 16.91
N LYS A 227 14.78 13.42 16.40
CA LYS A 227 15.98 13.07 15.64
C LYS A 227 15.90 13.59 14.22
N TYR A 228 14.70 13.67 13.65
CA TYR A 228 14.42 14.06 12.29
C TYR A 228 13.35 15.13 12.26
N ILE A 229 13.28 15.89 11.15
CA ILE A 229 12.09 16.68 10.81
C ILE A 229 11.01 15.69 10.35
N GLY A 230 10.05 15.41 11.22
CA GLY A 230 9.03 14.41 10.97
C GLY A 230 7.64 14.99 10.74
N PHE A 231 6.67 14.11 10.72
CA PHE A 231 5.27 14.40 10.37
C PHE A 231 4.34 13.94 11.49
N ASN A 232 3.12 14.42 11.47
CA ASN A 232 2.03 13.85 12.26
C ASN A 232 1.21 12.92 11.33
N SER A 233 1.64 11.67 11.23
CA SER A 233 0.99 10.68 10.37
C SER A 233 0.99 9.31 11.06
N ARG A 234 -0.03 9.06 11.87
CA ARG A 234 -0.17 7.86 12.71
C ARG A 234 -1.46 7.15 12.36
N LEU A 235 -1.44 5.82 12.39
CA LEU A 235 -2.67 5.04 12.37
C LEU A 235 -3.36 5.20 13.74
N ASP A 236 -4.63 5.58 13.72
CA ASP A 236 -5.41 5.71 14.94
C ASP A 236 -5.59 4.35 15.62
N GLU A 237 -5.52 4.35 16.96
CA GLU A 237 -5.65 3.15 17.78
C GLU A 237 -6.99 2.43 17.56
N LEU A 238 -8.07 3.20 17.40
CA LEU A 238 -9.39 2.67 17.15
C LEU A 238 -9.49 2.05 15.73
N GLN A 239 -8.91 2.71 14.72
CA GLN A 239 -8.88 2.17 13.37
C GLN A 239 -8.06 0.89 13.29
N ALA A 240 -6.93 0.82 14.00
CA ALA A 240 -6.13 -0.40 14.09
C ALA A 240 -6.91 -1.58 14.71
N ALA A 241 -7.70 -1.32 15.75
CA ALA A 241 -8.55 -2.33 16.38
C ALA A 241 -9.61 -2.87 15.38
N PHE A 242 -10.24 -2.00 14.59
CA PHE A 242 -11.23 -2.39 13.58
C PHE A 242 -10.59 -3.15 12.41
N LEU A 243 -9.43 -2.69 11.95
CA LEU A 243 -8.68 -3.37 10.89
C LEU A 243 -8.22 -4.77 11.31
N ALA A 244 -7.79 -4.96 12.57
CA ALA A 244 -7.41 -6.27 13.09
C ALA A 244 -8.59 -7.28 13.12
N ILE A 245 -9.82 -6.80 13.28
CA ILE A 245 -11.01 -7.62 13.19
C ILE A 245 -11.25 -8.05 11.73
N LYS A 246 -11.19 -7.10 10.79
CA LYS A 246 -11.47 -7.34 9.36
C LYS A 246 -10.37 -8.16 8.68
N LEU A 247 -9.12 -8.03 9.12
CA LEU A 247 -7.97 -8.75 8.54
C LEU A 247 -8.18 -10.26 8.54
N LYS A 248 -8.86 -10.81 9.55
CA LYS A 248 -9.13 -12.25 9.66
C LYS A 248 -9.99 -12.81 8.52
N ASP A 249 -10.77 -11.97 7.89
CA ASP A 249 -11.71 -12.35 6.83
C ASP A 249 -11.24 -11.92 5.43
N LEU A 250 -10.09 -11.25 5.33
CA LEU A 250 -9.64 -10.60 4.10
C LEU A 250 -9.49 -11.60 2.93
N ASP A 251 -8.85 -12.75 3.16
CA ASP A 251 -8.66 -13.76 2.09
C ASP A 251 -10.01 -14.32 1.60
N ARG A 252 -10.96 -14.58 2.52
CA ARG A 252 -12.31 -15.02 2.16
C ARG A 252 -13.04 -13.95 1.32
N ASP A 253 -12.88 -12.70 1.70
CA ASP A 253 -13.52 -11.58 1.00
C ASP A 253 -12.90 -11.34 -0.37
N ASN A 254 -11.59 -11.51 -0.50
CA ASN A 254 -10.90 -11.45 -1.80
C ASN A 254 -11.33 -12.61 -2.69
N ALA A 255 -11.39 -13.83 -2.18
CA ALA A 255 -11.89 -14.99 -2.94
C ALA A 255 -13.32 -14.75 -3.46
N ARG A 256 -14.19 -14.11 -2.65
CA ARG A 256 -15.54 -13.75 -3.10
C ARG A 256 -15.52 -12.69 -4.22
N ARG A 257 -14.64 -11.69 -4.16
CA ARG A 257 -14.48 -10.69 -5.22
C ARG A 257 -13.98 -11.33 -6.52
N ILE A 258 -13.01 -12.22 -6.44
CA ILE A 258 -12.50 -12.99 -7.58
C ILE A 258 -13.62 -13.79 -8.23
N ALA A 259 -14.42 -14.52 -7.45
CA ALA A 259 -15.55 -15.29 -7.96
C ALA A 259 -16.62 -14.41 -8.65
N ILE A 260 -16.86 -13.20 -8.15
CA ILE A 260 -17.76 -12.23 -8.79
C ILE A 260 -17.17 -11.74 -10.12
N ALA A 261 -15.88 -11.38 -10.15
CA ALA A 261 -15.19 -10.95 -11.36
C ALA A 261 -15.21 -12.04 -12.43
N GLN A 262 -14.94 -13.29 -12.04
CA GLN A 262 -15.04 -14.45 -12.92
C GLN A 262 -16.46 -14.58 -13.50
N GLY A 263 -17.50 -14.41 -12.67
CA GLY A 263 -18.88 -14.46 -13.15
C GLY A 263 -19.20 -13.38 -14.18
N TYR A 264 -18.66 -12.17 -14.03
CA TYR A 264 -18.77 -11.14 -15.07
C TYR A 264 -18.06 -11.56 -16.35
N HIS A 265 -16.84 -12.08 -16.24
CA HIS A 265 -16.03 -12.50 -17.38
C HIS A 265 -16.71 -13.62 -18.17
N ASP A 266 -17.32 -14.58 -17.47
CA ASP A 266 -17.98 -15.75 -18.10
C ASP A 266 -19.34 -15.42 -18.73
N GLN A 267 -20.02 -14.34 -18.29
CA GLN A 267 -21.40 -14.08 -18.67
C GLN A 267 -21.57 -12.85 -19.59
N VAL A 268 -20.59 -11.96 -19.66
CA VAL A 268 -20.67 -10.77 -20.51
C VAL A 268 -20.15 -11.08 -21.90
N HIS A 269 -21.08 -11.37 -22.83
CA HIS A 269 -20.78 -11.65 -24.24
C HIS A 269 -21.33 -10.53 -25.13
N ASN A 270 -20.66 -9.39 -25.18
CA ASN A 270 -21.07 -8.27 -26.01
C ASN A 270 -19.86 -7.68 -26.74
N ALA A 271 -19.89 -7.67 -28.07
CA ALA A 271 -18.78 -7.18 -28.90
C ALA A 271 -18.43 -5.68 -28.70
N LYS A 272 -19.33 -4.91 -28.05
CA LYS A 272 -19.08 -3.50 -27.69
C LYS A 272 -18.44 -3.30 -26.33
N ILE A 273 -18.26 -4.38 -25.57
CA ILE A 273 -17.68 -4.35 -24.23
C ILE A 273 -16.34 -5.09 -24.26
N VAL A 274 -15.28 -4.39 -23.92
CA VAL A 274 -13.96 -4.97 -23.72
C VAL A 274 -13.82 -5.23 -22.22
N LEU A 275 -13.74 -6.50 -21.84
CA LEU A 275 -13.45 -6.87 -20.45
C LEU A 275 -11.94 -6.76 -20.18
N PRO A 276 -11.53 -6.35 -18.98
CA PRO A 276 -10.13 -6.42 -18.56
C PRO A 276 -9.62 -7.86 -18.69
N ARG A 277 -8.33 -8.02 -18.96
CA ARG A 277 -7.72 -9.35 -18.96
C ARG A 277 -7.79 -9.93 -17.53
N PRO A 278 -8.37 -11.11 -17.34
CA PRO A 278 -8.42 -11.69 -16.01
C PRO A 278 -7.03 -12.15 -15.58
N ASN A 279 -6.64 -11.76 -14.38
CA ASN A 279 -5.56 -12.40 -13.64
C ASN A 279 -6.17 -13.00 -12.38
N PHE A 280 -6.76 -14.21 -12.52
CA PHE A 280 -7.43 -14.90 -11.41
C PHE A 280 -6.48 -15.78 -10.61
N ASP A 281 -5.19 -15.86 -10.99
CA ASP A 281 -4.19 -16.71 -10.37
C ASP A 281 -3.35 -15.97 -9.31
N GLY A 282 -3.63 -14.66 -9.09
CA GLY A 282 -2.86 -13.82 -8.16
C GLY A 282 -3.66 -12.97 -7.19
#